data_e72ee4a94a46ad53368bdf9641632ec5
#
_entry.id   e72ee4a94a46ad53368bdf9641632ec5
#
_cell.length_a   1.000
_cell.length_b   1.000
_cell.length_c   1.000
_cell.angle_alpha   90.00
_cell.angle_beta   90.00
_cell.angle_gamma   90.00
#
_symmetry.space_group_name_H-M   'P 1'
#
loop_
_entity.id
_entity.type
_entity.pdbx_description
1 polymer ?
#
loop_
_entity_poly.entity_id
_entity_poly.type
_entity_poly.pdbx_seq_one_letter_code
_entity_poly.pdbx_strand_id
1 'polypeptide(L)'
;MSTTTTGEAPLIAGVELGGTKCIAILSSGPDRILEEVRVPTTHPDETLPALEAALDAWRGVAAIGIASFGPVSIDPESADYGKITSTPKPGWAHTDVARRLGARYGVPVGFHSDVVGAAMAEARWGAGRGLGELAYVTVGTGVGAGMIAHGRPVDGLTHSEFGHIRPPRLPGDDWPGACPFHGACVEGLASGPAIAARTGIKGEDLPHDHPAWDTVVHALATLFATLTLTGVPRRIVLGGGVMVGNPHLLPRLRAATAASLNGYVALPAVADMDTFIVPAALGGNAGPLGAVVLGQMALADRRSAAAIAAG
;
A
#
# COMPACT_ATOMS: atom_id res chain seq x y z
N MET A 1 27.11 34.02 -11.61
CA MET A 1 26.92 32.75 -12.37
C MET A 1 26.88 31.63 -11.32
N SER A 2 25.67 31.21 -10.98
CA SER A 2 25.46 30.14 -9.99
C SER A 2 25.51 28.80 -10.73
N THR A 3 26.58 28.05 -10.54
CA THR A 3 26.72 26.69 -11.04
C THR A 3 25.76 25.80 -10.27
N THR A 4 24.59 25.55 -10.81
CA THR A 4 23.72 24.45 -10.38
C THR A 4 24.44 23.14 -10.69
N THR A 5 25.14 22.59 -9.72
CA THR A 5 25.58 21.19 -9.74
C THR A 5 24.31 20.34 -9.80
N THR A 6 24.03 19.78 -10.95
CA THR A 6 23.05 18.70 -11.10
C THR A 6 23.62 17.46 -10.42
N GLY A 7 23.60 17.44 -9.08
CA GLY A 7 23.93 16.26 -8.33
C GLY A 7 22.91 15.16 -8.65
N GLU A 8 23.39 13.97 -9.00
CA GLU A 8 22.52 12.81 -9.18
C GLU A 8 21.61 12.64 -7.96
N ALA A 9 20.33 12.29 -8.20
CA ALA A 9 19.40 12.03 -7.13
C ALA A 9 19.92 10.87 -6.24
N PRO A 10 19.81 10.99 -4.90
CA PRO A 10 20.38 10.01 -3.99
C PRO A 10 19.77 8.62 -4.21
N LEU A 11 20.62 7.61 -4.10
CA LEU A 11 20.20 6.22 -4.17
C LEU A 11 19.54 5.80 -2.84
N ILE A 12 18.40 5.19 -2.92
CA ILE A 12 17.62 4.70 -1.79
C ILE A 12 17.49 3.19 -1.91
N ALA A 13 17.69 2.48 -0.82
CA ALA A 13 17.30 1.09 -0.70
C ALA A 13 15.82 1.05 -0.32
N GLY A 14 14.95 0.68 -1.26
CA GLY A 14 13.53 0.45 -1.01
C GLY A 14 13.28 -1.01 -0.69
N VAL A 15 12.66 -1.29 0.46
CA VAL A 15 12.33 -2.66 0.90
C VAL A 15 10.82 -2.78 1.07
N GLU A 16 10.18 -3.55 0.22
CA GLU A 16 8.78 -3.95 0.38
C GLU A 16 8.73 -5.30 1.09
N LEU A 17 8.10 -5.34 2.25
CA LEU A 17 7.73 -6.58 2.93
C LEU A 17 6.30 -6.94 2.55
N GLY A 18 6.14 -7.81 1.57
CA GLY A 18 4.84 -8.31 1.13
C GLY A 18 4.45 -9.63 1.81
N GLY A 19 3.17 -9.98 1.76
CA GLY A 19 2.65 -11.18 2.44
C GLY A 19 3.21 -12.52 1.91
N THR A 20 3.67 -12.58 0.67
CA THR A 20 4.17 -13.81 0.02
C THR A 20 5.63 -13.71 -0.38
N LYS A 21 6.07 -12.53 -0.77
CA LYS A 21 7.43 -12.21 -1.18
C LYS A 21 7.80 -10.82 -0.67
N CYS A 22 9.08 -10.64 -0.37
CA CYS A 22 9.70 -9.34 -0.11
C CYS A 22 10.51 -8.93 -1.35
N ILE A 23 10.52 -7.63 -1.63
CA ILE A 23 11.27 -7.07 -2.77
C ILE A 23 12.16 -5.96 -2.24
N ALA A 24 13.45 -6.02 -2.54
CA ALA A 24 14.37 -4.93 -2.28
C ALA A 24 14.86 -4.35 -3.61
N ILE A 25 14.86 -3.02 -3.74
CA ILE A 25 15.39 -2.31 -4.91
C ILE A 25 16.38 -1.23 -4.49
N LEU A 26 17.43 -1.04 -5.29
CA LEU A 26 18.30 0.13 -5.21
C LEU A 26 17.88 1.11 -6.30
N SER A 27 17.37 2.27 -5.92
CA SER A 27 16.75 3.18 -6.88
C SER A 27 16.82 4.64 -6.44
N SER A 28 16.74 5.56 -7.39
CA SER A 28 16.44 6.98 -7.16
C SER A 28 15.06 7.40 -7.68
N GLY A 29 14.31 6.48 -8.31
CA GLY A 29 12.98 6.68 -8.89
C GLY A 29 12.65 5.61 -9.93
N PRO A 30 11.45 5.68 -10.58
CA PRO A 30 10.97 4.63 -11.46
C PRO A 30 11.85 4.40 -12.70
N ASP A 31 12.49 5.46 -13.19
CA ASP A 31 13.33 5.39 -14.40
C ASP A 31 14.77 4.94 -14.10
N ARG A 32 15.10 4.73 -12.82
CA ARG A 32 16.46 4.36 -12.39
C ARG A 32 16.41 3.35 -11.24
N ILE A 33 15.99 2.14 -11.53
CA ILE A 33 16.14 0.97 -10.67
C ILE A 33 17.44 0.28 -11.10
N LEU A 34 18.44 0.30 -10.24
CA LEU A 34 19.77 -0.26 -10.51
C LEU A 34 19.86 -1.74 -10.18
N GLU A 35 19.23 -2.13 -9.07
CA GLU A 35 19.26 -3.50 -8.56
C GLU A 35 17.87 -3.87 -8.05
N GLU A 36 17.52 -5.14 -8.19
CA GLU A 36 16.31 -5.72 -7.63
C GLU A 36 16.60 -7.13 -7.11
N VAL A 37 16.14 -7.40 -5.89
CA VAL A 37 16.19 -8.74 -5.28
C VAL A 37 14.82 -9.12 -4.76
N ARG A 38 14.41 -10.35 -5.01
CA ARG A 38 13.16 -10.92 -4.53
C ARG A 38 13.45 -12.08 -3.59
N VAL A 39 12.87 -12.03 -2.40
CA VAL A 39 13.02 -13.03 -1.35
C VAL A 39 11.65 -13.57 -0.97
N PRO A 40 11.44 -14.88 -0.81
CA PRO A 40 10.20 -15.42 -0.25
C PRO A 40 9.95 -14.87 1.16
N THR A 41 8.70 -14.57 1.49
CA THR A 41 8.33 -14.22 2.86
C THR A 41 8.07 -15.49 3.65
N THR A 42 9.10 -15.96 4.36
CA THR A 42 9.05 -17.11 5.28
C THR A 42 9.12 -16.63 6.72
N HIS A 43 9.89 -17.28 7.58
CA HIS A 43 10.17 -16.79 8.93
C HIS A 43 11.09 -15.56 8.89
N PRO A 44 10.93 -14.58 9.79
CA PRO A 44 11.78 -13.37 9.80
C PRO A 44 13.27 -13.67 9.95
N ASP A 45 13.65 -14.76 10.64
CA ASP A 45 15.04 -15.18 10.80
C ASP A 45 15.70 -15.71 9.51
N GLU A 46 14.91 -15.96 8.46
CA GLU A 46 15.37 -16.33 7.14
C GLU A 46 15.23 -15.16 6.16
N THR A 47 14.05 -14.53 6.14
CA THR A 47 13.74 -13.45 5.20
C THR A 47 14.59 -12.20 5.44
N LEU A 48 14.74 -11.76 6.70
CA LEU A 48 15.51 -10.55 7.01
C LEU A 48 17.00 -10.70 6.71
N PRO A 49 17.70 -11.78 7.08
CA PRO A 49 19.07 -11.99 6.67
C PRO A 49 19.28 -12.06 5.15
N ALA A 50 18.34 -12.64 4.40
CA ALA A 50 18.40 -12.67 2.94
C ALA A 50 18.27 -11.26 2.31
N LEU A 51 17.40 -10.40 2.86
CA LEU A 51 17.32 -8.98 2.48
C LEU A 51 18.60 -8.23 2.86
N GLU A 52 19.11 -8.43 4.06
CA GLU A 52 20.37 -7.82 4.53
C GLU A 52 21.55 -8.18 3.63
N ALA A 53 21.65 -9.43 3.19
CA ALA A 53 22.68 -9.85 2.26
C ALA A 53 22.64 -9.09 0.92
N ALA A 54 21.43 -8.77 0.43
CA ALA A 54 21.27 -7.92 -0.75
C ALA A 54 21.72 -6.48 -0.48
N LEU A 55 21.28 -5.89 0.62
CA LEU A 55 21.63 -4.51 1.00
C LEU A 55 23.13 -4.36 1.27
N ASP A 56 23.80 -5.37 1.83
CA ASP A 56 25.25 -5.40 2.09
C ASP A 56 26.09 -5.28 0.80
N ALA A 57 25.56 -5.77 -0.32
CA ALA A 57 26.21 -5.69 -1.62
C ALA A 57 26.12 -4.29 -2.25
N TRP A 58 25.10 -3.48 -1.86
CA TRP A 58 24.85 -2.18 -2.47
C TRP A 58 25.76 -1.09 -1.92
N ARG A 59 26.11 -0.12 -2.77
CA ARG A 59 26.97 1.02 -2.43
C ARG A 59 26.23 2.33 -2.65
N GLY A 60 26.59 3.35 -1.86
CA GLY A 60 26.07 4.70 -2.01
C GLY A 60 24.60 4.85 -1.55
N VAL A 61 24.09 3.92 -0.74
CA VAL A 61 22.76 4.00 -0.15
C VAL A 61 22.70 5.19 0.81
N ALA A 62 21.88 6.20 0.48
CA ALA A 62 21.73 7.40 1.27
C ALA A 62 20.66 7.28 2.38
N ALA A 63 19.66 6.41 2.16
CA ALA A 63 18.61 6.09 3.13
C ALA A 63 17.98 4.74 2.77
N ILE A 64 17.27 4.16 3.73
CA ILE A 64 16.43 2.97 3.53
C ILE A 64 14.99 3.38 3.72
N GLY A 65 14.11 2.94 2.81
CA GLY A 65 12.68 3.01 3.00
C GLY A 65 12.09 1.63 3.09
N ILE A 66 11.11 1.45 3.96
CA ILE A 66 10.47 0.16 4.23
C ILE A 66 8.97 0.32 4.14
N ALA A 67 8.34 -0.41 3.22
CA ALA A 67 6.90 -0.54 3.07
C ALA A 67 6.51 -1.97 3.47
N SER A 68 5.77 -2.13 4.57
CA SER A 68 5.55 -3.45 5.19
C SER A 68 4.07 -3.83 5.24
N PHE A 69 3.78 -5.11 5.06
CA PHE A 69 2.50 -5.64 5.51
C PHE A 69 2.33 -5.36 7.00
N GLY A 70 1.08 -5.25 7.42
CA GLY A 70 0.74 -4.82 8.77
C GLY A 70 0.09 -5.87 9.67
N PRO A 71 -0.47 -5.38 10.79
CA PRO A 71 -0.37 -4.01 11.28
C PRO A 71 1.04 -3.61 11.72
N VAL A 72 1.40 -2.32 11.57
CA VAL A 72 2.74 -1.78 11.89
C VAL A 72 2.67 -0.60 12.85
N SER A 73 3.71 -0.41 13.66
CA SER A 73 3.85 0.76 14.53
C SER A 73 4.61 1.86 13.81
N ILE A 74 3.93 2.96 13.51
CA ILE A 74 4.44 4.06 12.69
C ILE A 74 4.77 5.34 13.47
N ASP A 75 4.40 5.44 14.76
CA ASP A 75 4.69 6.60 15.59
C ASP A 75 6.19 6.68 15.92
N PRO A 76 6.93 7.70 15.42
CA PRO A 76 8.37 7.83 15.66
C PRO A 76 8.75 7.98 17.14
N GLU A 77 7.83 8.47 17.98
CA GLU A 77 8.04 8.65 19.41
C GLU A 77 7.80 7.35 20.20
N SER A 78 7.14 6.37 19.59
CA SER A 78 6.87 5.09 20.22
C SER A 78 8.13 4.24 20.38
N ALA A 79 8.24 3.55 21.53
CA ALA A 79 9.24 2.51 21.74
C ALA A 79 9.12 1.36 20.73
N ASP A 80 7.96 1.21 20.09
CA ASP A 80 7.67 0.16 19.12
C ASP A 80 7.75 0.63 17.66
N TYR A 81 8.17 1.88 17.41
CA TYR A 81 8.35 2.39 16.04
C TYR A 81 9.17 1.43 15.17
N GLY A 82 8.65 1.13 13.99
CA GLY A 82 9.33 0.28 13.03
C GLY A 82 9.11 -1.22 13.21
N LYS A 83 8.22 -1.61 14.12
CA LYS A 83 7.83 -3.02 14.31
C LYS A 83 6.57 -3.37 13.54
N ILE A 84 6.53 -4.63 13.07
CA ILE A 84 5.29 -5.30 12.76
C ILE A 84 4.64 -5.69 14.09
N THR A 85 3.37 -5.37 14.29
CA THR A 85 2.69 -5.59 15.57
C THR A 85 1.94 -6.94 15.60
N SER A 86 0.63 -6.92 15.71
CA SER A 86 -0.20 -8.14 15.72
C SER A 86 -0.52 -8.58 14.29
N THR A 87 0.26 -9.48 13.73
CA THR A 87 0.00 -10.06 12.40
C THR A 87 -0.33 -11.54 12.51
N PRO A 88 -1.22 -12.09 11.66
CA PRO A 88 -1.46 -13.53 11.62
C PRO A 88 -0.31 -14.32 10.98
N LYS A 89 0.70 -13.62 10.41
CA LYS A 89 1.81 -14.25 9.74
C LYS A 89 2.77 -14.89 10.76
N PRO A 90 3.04 -16.20 10.67
CA PRO A 90 3.85 -16.91 11.66
C PRO A 90 5.24 -16.30 11.85
N GLY A 91 5.61 -16.05 13.10
CA GLY A 91 6.91 -15.52 13.50
C GLY A 91 7.10 -14.02 13.33
N TRP A 92 6.22 -13.32 12.59
CA TRP A 92 6.40 -11.90 12.28
C TRP A 92 5.84 -10.95 13.34
N ALA A 93 4.97 -11.42 14.24
CA ALA A 93 4.45 -10.57 15.31
C ALA A 93 5.61 -10.01 16.17
N HIS A 94 5.56 -8.69 16.43
CA HIS A 94 6.55 -7.93 17.20
C HIS A 94 7.97 -7.90 16.60
N THR A 95 8.12 -8.23 15.30
CA THR A 95 9.41 -8.15 14.61
C THR A 95 9.83 -6.69 14.42
N ASP A 96 11.01 -6.34 14.93
CA ASP A 96 11.62 -5.02 14.74
C ASP A 96 12.37 -5.00 13.40
N VAL A 97 11.83 -4.28 12.43
CA VAL A 97 12.40 -4.19 11.08
C VAL A 97 13.18 -2.89 10.90
N ALA A 98 12.57 -1.75 11.24
CA ALA A 98 13.16 -0.46 10.93
C ALA A 98 14.43 -0.19 11.77
N ARG A 99 14.40 -0.47 13.07
CA ARG A 99 15.58 -0.28 13.92
C ARG A 99 16.70 -1.25 13.60
N ARG A 100 16.34 -2.51 13.28
CA ARG A 100 17.32 -3.53 12.86
C ARG A 100 18.11 -3.04 11.65
N LEU A 101 17.43 -2.59 10.59
CA LEU A 101 18.11 -2.08 9.39
C LEU A 101 18.80 -0.73 9.67
N GLY A 102 18.18 0.18 10.42
CA GLY A 102 18.77 1.45 10.79
C GLY A 102 20.08 1.29 11.58
N ALA A 103 20.10 0.39 12.57
CA ALA A 103 21.30 0.12 13.38
C ALA A 103 22.41 -0.54 12.55
N ARG A 104 22.04 -1.42 11.58
CA ARG A 104 23.03 -2.09 10.74
C ARG A 104 23.71 -1.15 9.76
N TYR A 105 22.97 -0.24 9.13
CA TYR A 105 23.48 0.57 8.01
C TYR A 105 23.81 2.02 8.39
N GLY A 106 23.36 2.51 9.52
CA GLY A 106 23.65 3.87 10.01
C GLY A 106 23.06 5.00 9.16
N VAL A 107 22.10 4.70 8.28
CA VAL A 107 21.42 5.66 7.41
C VAL A 107 20.01 5.96 7.92
N PRO A 108 19.37 7.08 7.50
CA PRO A 108 17.97 7.34 7.81
C PRO A 108 17.06 6.21 7.31
N VAL A 109 16.04 5.86 8.10
CA VAL A 109 15.06 4.82 7.75
C VAL A 109 13.67 5.43 7.79
N GLY A 110 12.95 5.36 6.64
CA GLY A 110 11.52 5.63 6.56
C GLY A 110 10.73 4.32 6.62
N PHE A 111 9.66 4.29 7.41
CA PHE A 111 8.89 3.08 7.64
C PHE A 111 7.39 3.36 7.62
N HIS A 112 6.64 2.55 6.87
CA HIS A 112 5.17 2.61 6.83
C HIS A 112 4.56 1.29 6.34
N SER A 113 3.21 1.23 6.32
CA SER A 113 2.50 0.12 5.67
C SER A 113 2.73 0.09 4.15
N ASP A 114 2.65 -1.10 3.56
CA ASP A 114 2.83 -1.34 2.13
C ASP A 114 1.83 -0.56 1.27
N VAL A 115 0.56 -0.48 1.70
CA VAL A 115 -0.49 0.27 0.97
C VAL A 115 -0.25 1.78 0.99
N VAL A 116 0.28 2.32 2.08
CA VAL A 116 0.65 3.74 2.14
C VAL A 116 1.90 4.01 1.30
N GLY A 117 2.89 3.11 1.35
CA GLY A 117 4.02 3.17 0.43
C GLY A 117 3.57 3.23 -1.02
N ALA A 118 2.72 2.29 -1.45
CA ALA A 118 2.17 2.25 -2.81
C ALA A 118 1.38 3.53 -3.16
N ALA A 119 0.58 4.06 -2.22
CA ALA A 119 -0.12 5.34 -2.40
C ALA A 119 0.86 6.49 -2.66
N MET A 120 1.95 6.56 -1.90
CA MET A 120 3.00 7.58 -2.06
C MET A 120 3.70 7.48 -3.43
N ALA A 121 3.99 6.26 -3.90
CA ALA A 121 4.57 6.06 -5.23
C ALA A 121 3.61 6.48 -6.35
N GLU A 122 2.35 6.08 -6.28
CA GLU A 122 1.33 6.45 -7.26
C GLU A 122 1.05 7.97 -7.27
N ALA A 123 1.08 8.63 -6.12
CA ALA A 123 0.98 10.08 -6.02
C ALA A 123 2.17 10.80 -6.65
N ARG A 124 3.35 10.23 -6.55
CA ARG A 124 4.59 10.85 -7.02
C ARG A 124 4.86 10.59 -8.50
N TRP A 125 4.66 9.35 -8.96
CA TRP A 125 5.10 8.89 -10.28
C TRP A 125 4.00 8.20 -11.11
N GLY A 126 2.89 7.81 -10.49
CA GLY A 126 1.85 7.01 -11.10
C GLY A 126 0.56 7.75 -11.41
N ALA A 127 -0.55 7.04 -11.26
CA ALA A 127 -1.89 7.51 -11.59
C ALA A 127 -2.37 8.71 -10.75
N GLY A 128 -1.74 8.96 -9.60
CA GLY A 128 -2.01 10.10 -8.71
C GLY A 128 -1.10 11.30 -8.91
N ARG A 129 -0.22 11.29 -9.91
CA ARG A 129 0.77 12.35 -10.11
C ARG A 129 0.13 13.73 -10.19
N GLY A 130 0.65 14.65 -9.36
CA GLY A 130 0.16 16.03 -9.26
C GLY A 130 -1.05 16.22 -8.35
N LEU A 131 -1.51 15.17 -7.68
CA LEU A 131 -2.59 15.23 -6.72
C LEU A 131 -2.02 15.19 -5.28
N GLY A 132 -2.52 16.10 -4.43
CA GLY A 132 -2.16 16.12 -3.01
C GLY A 132 -3.04 15.19 -2.16
N GLU A 133 -4.21 14.82 -2.67
CA GLU A 133 -5.21 13.99 -1.99
C GLU A 133 -5.51 12.75 -2.83
N LEU A 134 -5.13 11.58 -2.32
CA LEU A 134 -5.21 10.31 -3.01
C LEU A 134 -5.60 9.19 -2.05
N ALA A 135 -6.41 8.26 -2.52
CA ALA A 135 -6.55 6.94 -1.90
C ALA A 135 -5.99 5.88 -2.85
N TYR A 136 -5.17 4.98 -2.33
CA TYR A 136 -4.73 3.77 -3.02
C TYR A 136 -5.38 2.57 -2.37
N VAL A 137 -5.99 1.70 -3.17
CA VAL A 137 -6.61 0.47 -2.69
C VAL A 137 -5.96 -0.71 -3.39
N THR A 138 -5.49 -1.67 -2.62
CA THR A 138 -4.99 -2.95 -3.14
C THR A 138 -5.98 -4.07 -2.83
N VAL A 139 -6.24 -4.91 -3.82
CA VAL A 139 -7.04 -6.14 -3.67
C VAL A 139 -6.21 -7.32 -4.18
N GLY A 140 -5.70 -8.11 -3.26
CA GLY A 140 -4.79 -9.22 -3.54
C GLY A 140 -4.97 -10.35 -2.53
N THR A 141 -3.89 -10.76 -1.85
CA THR A 141 -3.93 -11.70 -0.70
C THR A 141 -4.77 -11.14 0.45
N GLY A 142 -4.75 -9.81 0.64
CA GLY A 142 -5.63 -9.06 1.52
C GLY A 142 -6.32 -7.93 0.76
N VAL A 143 -7.04 -7.09 1.50
CA VAL A 143 -7.55 -5.80 1.02
C VAL A 143 -7.05 -4.71 1.95
N GLY A 144 -6.29 -3.77 1.42
CA GLY A 144 -5.80 -2.63 2.17
C GLY A 144 -6.06 -1.31 1.43
N ALA A 145 -6.08 -0.20 2.17
CA ALA A 145 -6.11 1.12 1.56
C ALA A 145 -5.20 2.09 2.32
N GLY A 146 -4.42 2.86 1.56
CA GLY A 146 -3.60 3.96 2.06
C GLY A 146 -4.16 5.29 1.56
N MET A 147 -4.17 6.29 2.43
CA MET A 147 -4.62 7.64 2.08
C MET A 147 -3.49 8.64 2.18
N ILE A 148 -3.52 9.62 1.29
CA ILE A 148 -2.62 10.77 1.26
C ILE A 148 -3.45 12.05 1.31
N ALA A 149 -3.06 12.97 2.18
CA ALA A 149 -3.58 14.32 2.24
C ALA A 149 -2.40 15.31 2.26
N HIS A 150 -2.50 16.37 1.48
CA HIS A 150 -1.44 17.38 1.34
C HIS A 150 -0.06 16.77 0.98
N GLY A 151 -0.08 15.70 0.18
CA GLY A 151 1.13 14.99 -0.25
C GLY A 151 1.82 14.16 0.84
N ARG A 152 1.18 13.94 1.99
CA ARG A 152 1.68 13.14 3.12
C ARG A 152 0.71 12.00 3.45
N PRO A 153 1.18 10.91 4.05
CA PRO A 153 0.31 9.89 4.61
C PRO A 153 -0.70 10.49 5.59
N VAL A 154 -1.92 9.92 5.61
CA VAL A 154 -2.92 10.21 6.64
C VAL A 154 -2.70 9.25 7.80
N ASP A 155 -2.01 9.76 8.80
CA ASP A 155 -1.64 9.03 10.00
C ASP A 155 -2.33 9.62 11.23
N GLY A 156 -2.47 8.82 12.27
CA GLY A 156 -3.04 9.21 13.54
C GLY A 156 -2.44 8.35 14.64
N LEU A 157 -3.30 7.69 15.42
CA LEU A 157 -2.88 6.72 16.42
C LEU A 157 -2.03 5.58 15.80
N THR A 158 -2.40 5.19 14.58
CA THR A 158 -1.69 4.24 13.74
C THR A 158 -2.09 4.47 12.27
N HIS A 159 -1.64 3.63 11.34
CA HIS A 159 -2.11 3.65 9.96
C HIS A 159 -3.55 3.10 9.84
N SER A 160 -4.21 3.43 8.73
CA SER A 160 -5.58 2.98 8.46
C SER A 160 -5.64 1.50 8.09
N GLU A 161 -6.73 0.83 8.53
CA GLU A 161 -7.07 -0.57 8.23
C GLU A 161 -8.44 -0.66 7.54
N PHE A 162 -8.61 0.09 6.46
CA PHE A 162 -9.88 0.19 5.74
C PHE A 162 -10.38 -1.14 5.16
N GLY A 163 -9.50 -2.11 4.90
CA GLY A 163 -9.91 -3.44 4.45
C GLY A 163 -10.79 -4.19 5.45
N HIS A 164 -10.78 -3.77 6.71
CA HIS A 164 -11.55 -4.42 7.78
C HIS A 164 -12.86 -3.72 8.15
N ILE A 165 -13.29 -2.69 7.41
CA ILE A 165 -14.65 -2.16 7.56
C ILE A 165 -15.68 -3.23 7.19
N ARG A 166 -16.86 -3.17 7.81
CA ARG A 166 -17.95 -4.14 7.58
C ARG A 166 -18.98 -3.55 6.63
N PRO A 167 -19.03 -4.01 5.37
CA PRO A 167 -20.08 -3.56 4.45
C PRO A 167 -21.44 -4.13 4.86
N PRO A 168 -22.55 -3.44 4.56
CA PRO A 168 -23.88 -4.04 4.64
C PRO A 168 -23.91 -5.33 3.82
N ARG A 169 -24.66 -6.33 4.29
CA ARG A 169 -24.80 -7.60 3.56
C ARG A 169 -25.76 -7.45 2.39
N LEU A 170 -25.44 -8.09 1.27
CA LEU A 170 -26.41 -8.27 0.20
C LEU A 170 -27.59 -9.12 0.68
N PRO A 171 -28.82 -8.86 0.22
CA PRO A 171 -29.96 -9.68 0.57
C PRO A 171 -29.72 -11.15 0.22
N GLY A 172 -29.93 -12.04 1.20
CA GLY A 172 -29.73 -13.48 1.05
C GLY A 172 -28.27 -13.95 1.09
N ASP A 173 -27.29 -13.05 1.26
CA ASP A 173 -25.90 -13.46 1.47
C ASP A 173 -25.57 -13.59 2.96
N ASP A 174 -25.54 -14.82 3.45
CA ASP A 174 -25.23 -15.21 4.83
C ASP A 174 -23.83 -15.82 4.99
N TRP A 175 -23.02 -15.85 3.92
CA TRP A 175 -21.66 -16.40 3.99
C TRP A 175 -20.80 -15.68 5.06
N PRO A 176 -20.15 -16.42 5.99
CA PRO A 176 -19.52 -15.81 7.16
C PRO A 176 -18.30 -14.91 6.84
N GLY A 177 -17.76 -14.99 5.61
CA GLY A 177 -16.51 -14.33 5.24
C GLY A 177 -15.28 -15.12 5.65
N ALA A 178 -14.12 -14.78 5.07
CA ALA A 178 -12.85 -15.48 5.28
C ALA A 178 -11.88 -14.77 6.22
N CYS A 179 -12.19 -13.55 6.69
CA CYS A 179 -11.28 -12.82 7.58
C CYS A 179 -11.28 -13.48 8.97
N PRO A 180 -10.11 -13.91 9.50
CA PRO A 180 -10.05 -14.61 10.79
C PRO A 180 -10.44 -13.71 11.98
N PHE A 181 -10.39 -12.39 11.84
CA PHE A 181 -10.71 -11.43 12.90
C PHE A 181 -12.14 -10.89 12.79
N HIS A 182 -12.61 -10.63 11.56
CA HIS A 182 -13.83 -9.85 11.33
C HIS A 182 -14.87 -10.57 10.46
N GLY A 183 -14.61 -11.83 10.05
CA GLY A 183 -15.51 -12.58 9.18
C GLY A 183 -15.77 -11.86 7.87
N ALA A 184 -16.98 -11.32 7.70
CA ALA A 184 -17.46 -10.66 6.49
C ALA A 184 -17.11 -9.14 6.43
N CYS A 185 -15.88 -8.76 6.78
CA CYS A 185 -15.34 -7.44 6.42
C CYS A 185 -15.03 -7.38 4.92
N VAL A 186 -14.61 -6.22 4.40
CA VAL A 186 -14.27 -6.06 2.97
C VAL A 186 -13.21 -7.08 2.54
N GLU A 187 -12.14 -7.23 3.30
CA GLU A 187 -11.11 -8.25 3.02
C GLU A 187 -11.68 -9.66 3.02
N GLY A 188 -12.48 -9.98 4.05
CA GLY A 188 -13.11 -11.29 4.18
C GLY A 188 -14.13 -11.63 3.10
N LEU A 189 -14.54 -10.65 2.28
CA LEU A 189 -15.46 -10.83 1.17
C LEU A 189 -14.80 -10.70 -0.20
N ALA A 190 -13.73 -9.90 -0.33
CA ALA A 190 -13.20 -9.48 -1.63
C ALA A 190 -11.74 -9.87 -1.89
N SER A 191 -10.99 -10.34 -0.90
CA SER A 191 -9.62 -10.81 -1.12
C SER A 191 -9.56 -12.08 -1.98
N GLY A 192 -8.43 -12.36 -2.61
CA GLY A 192 -8.21 -13.58 -3.39
C GLY A 192 -8.50 -14.86 -2.58
N PRO A 193 -7.96 -15.00 -1.35
CA PRO A 193 -8.32 -16.11 -0.46
C PRO A 193 -9.82 -16.19 -0.12
N ALA A 194 -10.50 -15.05 0.06
CA ALA A 194 -11.93 -15.01 0.32
C ALA A 194 -12.74 -15.50 -0.89
N ILE A 195 -12.38 -15.08 -2.09
CA ILE A 195 -13.01 -15.54 -3.34
C ILE A 195 -12.83 -17.05 -3.48
N ALA A 196 -11.61 -17.55 -3.30
CA ALA A 196 -11.31 -18.98 -3.40
C ALA A 196 -12.03 -19.81 -2.32
N ALA A 197 -12.09 -19.33 -1.08
CA ALA A 197 -12.80 -20.01 0.01
C ALA A 197 -14.31 -20.08 -0.22
N ARG A 198 -14.90 -19.05 -0.83
CA ARG A 198 -16.32 -18.98 -1.14
C ARG A 198 -16.72 -19.83 -2.34
N THR A 199 -15.89 -19.86 -3.38
CA THR A 199 -16.25 -20.44 -4.68
C THR A 199 -15.59 -21.78 -4.97
N GLY A 200 -14.50 -22.12 -4.26
CA GLY A 200 -13.62 -23.23 -4.58
C GLY A 200 -12.68 -22.96 -5.78
N ILE A 201 -12.75 -21.76 -6.39
CA ILE A 201 -12.03 -21.37 -7.61
C ILE A 201 -11.22 -20.12 -7.32
N LYS A 202 -9.99 -20.04 -7.83
CA LYS A 202 -9.20 -18.82 -7.71
C LYS A 202 -9.82 -17.69 -8.54
N GLY A 203 -9.68 -16.45 -8.06
CA GLY A 203 -10.26 -15.30 -8.75
C GLY A 203 -9.78 -15.12 -10.19
N GLU A 204 -8.58 -15.54 -10.52
CA GLU A 204 -8.02 -15.51 -11.88
C GLU A 204 -8.69 -16.50 -12.86
N ASP A 205 -9.27 -17.58 -12.32
CA ASP A 205 -9.94 -18.66 -13.07
C ASP A 205 -11.47 -18.56 -12.97
N LEU A 206 -11.99 -17.63 -12.16
CA LEU A 206 -13.43 -17.50 -11.91
C LEU A 206 -14.11 -16.84 -13.12
N PRO A 207 -15.20 -17.44 -13.69
CA PRO A 207 -15.94 -16.84 -14.81
C PRO A 207 -16.37 -15.40 -14.52
N HIS A 208 -16.31 -14.54 -15.53
CA HIS A 208 -16.62 -13.10 -15.40
C HIS A 208 -18.07 -12.82 -14.97
N ASP A 209 -18.99 -13.72 -15.26
CA ASP A 209 -20.42 -13.66 -14.91
C ASP A 209 -20.77 -14.41 -13.62
N HIS A 210 -19.76 -14.96 -12.92
CA HIS A 210 -20.01 -15.70 -11.69
C HIS A 210 -20.61 -14.80 -10.59
N PRO A 211 -21.70 -15.23 -9.90
CA PRO A 211 -22.44 -14.38 -8.96
C PRO A 211 -21.63 -13.94 -7.73
N ALA A 212 -20.55 -14.64 -7.39
CA ALA A 212 -19.66 -14.20 -6.29
C ALA A 212 -19.05 -12.81 -6.56
N TRP A 213 -18.91 -12.40 -7.81
CA TRP A 213 -18.44 -11.05 -8.15
C TRP A 213 -19.38 -9.93 -7.65
N ASP A 214 -20.68 -10.20 -7.49
CA ASP A 214 -21.62 -9.23 -6.94
C ASP A 214 -21.27 -8.86 -5.51
N THR A 215 -20.89 -9.85 -4.68
CA THR A 215 -20.44 -9.61 -3.31
C THR A 215 -19.10 -8.84 -3.29
N VAL A 216 -18.15 -9.21 -4.15
CA VAL A 216 -16.86 -8.52 -4.26
C VAL A 216 -17.07 -7.05 -4.65
N VAL A 217 -17.85 -6.80 -5.70
CA VAL A 217 -18.17 -5.44 -6.17
C VAL A 217 -18.89 -4.64 -5.09
N HIS A 218 -19.88 -5.22 -4.40
CA HIS A 218 -20.61 -4.55 -3.33
C HIS A 218 -19.70 -4.16 -2.16
N ALA A 219 -18.85 -5.08 -1.71
CA ALA A 219 -17.92 -4.83 -0.60
C ALA A 219 -16.91 -3.72 -0.95
N LEU A 220 -16.31 -3.79 -2.14
CA LEU A 220 -15.35 -2.78 -2.59
C LEU A 220 -16.01 -1.42 -2.88
N ALA A 221 -17.22 -1.40 -3.45
CA ALA A 221 -17.95 -0.15 -3.66
C ALA A 221 -18.31 0.53 -2.33
N THR A 222 -18.63 -0.25 -1.29
CA THR A 222 -18.83 0.28 0.08
C THR A 222 -17.53 0.89 0.61
N LEU A 223 -16.39 0.24 0.41
CA LEU A 223 -15.09 0.81 0.79
C LEU A 223 -14.82 2.12 0.04
N PHE A 224 -15.03 2.17 -1.28
CA PHE A 224 -14.78 3.36 -2.08
C PHE A 224 -15.71 4.52 -1.70
N ALA A 225 -17.00 4.24 -1.45
CA ALA A 225 -17.92 5.23 -0.93
C ALA A 225 -17.47 5.75 0.46
N THR A 226 -17.02 4.86 1.34
CA THR A 226 -16.48 5.24 2.66
C THR A 226 -15.25 6.15 2.51
N LEU A 227 -14.27 5.78 1.69
CA LEU A 227 -13.09 6.62 1.43
C LEU A 227 -13.48 7.99 0.85
N THR A 228 -14.46 8.02 -0.05
CA THR A 228 -14.97 9.26 -0.65
C THR A 228 -15.63 10.16 0.39
N LEU A 229 -16.47 9.61 1.27
CA LEU A 229 -17.22 10.37 2.26
C LEU A 229 -16.36 10.84 3.45
N THR A 230 -15.28 10.12 3.79
CA THR A 230 -14.48 10.40 4.97
C THR A 230 -13.16 11.11 4.66
N GLY A 231 -12.52 10.74 3.56
CA GLY A 231 -11.19 11.23 3.19
C GLY A 231 -11.17 12.17 2.00
N VAL A 232 -12.28 12.26 1.27
CA VAL A 232 -12.49 13.16 0.11
C VAL A 232 -11.27 13.17 -0.85
N PRO A 233 -10.75 12.00 -1.29
CA PRO A 233 -9.63 11.97 -2.20
C PRO A 233 -10.02 12.54 -3.57
N ARG A 234 -9.08 13.13 -4.27
CA ARG A 234 -9.27 13.55 -5.67
C ARG A 234 -9.29 12.39 -6.64
N ARG A 235 -8.76 11.23 -6.22
CA ARG A 235 -8.70 10.00 -7.01
C ARG A 235 -8.55 8.79 -6.10
N ILE A 236 -9.19 7.69 -6.49
CA ILE A 236 -8.94 6.36 -5.93
C ILE A 236 -8.17 5.56 -6.97
N VAL A 237 -6.96 5.14 -6.61
CA VAL A 237 -6.09 4.31 -7.45
C VAL A 237 -6.22 2.86 -7.00
N LEU A 238 -6.51 1.96 -7.92
CA LEU A 238 -6.86 0.57 -7.64
C LEU A 238 -5.79 -0.37 -8.18
N GLY A 239 -5.16 -1.11 -7.29
CA GLY A 239 -4.15 -2.12 -7.58
C GLY A 239 -4.45 -3.48 -6.97
N GLY A 240 -3.42 -4.33 -6.95
CA GLY A 240 -3.49 -5.68 -6.42
C GLY A 240 -3.87 -6.75 -7.45
N GLY A 241 -3.39 -7.98 -7.20
CA GLY A 241 -3.48 -9.07 -8.17
C GLY A 241 -4.90 -9.45 -8.58
N VAL A 242 -5.88 -9.36 -7.67
CA VAL A 242 -7.29 -9.64 -7.99
C VAL A 242 -7.81 -8.65 -9.03
N MET A 243 -7.52 -7.35 -8.87
CA MET A 243 -8.00 -6.33 -9.80
C MET A 243 -7.27 -6.34 -11.13
N VAL A 244 -5.96 -6.58 -11.11
CA VAL A 244 -5.16 -6.72 -12.34
C VAL A 244 -5.61 -7.92 -13.17
N GLY A 245 -5.90 -9.04 -12.50
CA GLY A 245 -6.40 -10.26 -13.15
C GLY A 245 -7.87 -10.17 -13.64
N ASN A 246 -8.64 -9.22 -13.08
CA ASN A 246 -10.08 -9.12 -13.35
C ASN A 246 -10.51 -7.68 -13.75
N PRO A 247 -9.97 -7.13 -14.86
CA PRO A 247 -10.25 -5.75 -15.28
C PRO A 247 -11.74 -5.49 -15.59
N HIS A 248 -12.52 -6.53 -15.89
CA HIS A 248 -13.96 -6.47 -16.11
C HIS A 248 -14.76 -5.99 -14.89
N LEU A 249 -14.18 -6.04 -13.70
CA LEU A 249 -14.81 -5.55 -12.47
C LEU A 249 -14.80 -4.01 -12.37
N LEU A 250 -13.86 -3.34 -13.01
CA LEU A 250 -13.68 -1.89 -12.84
C LEU A 250 -14.93 -1.07 -13.25
N PRO A 251 -15.58 -1.30 -14.41
CA PRO A 251 -16.83 -0.60 -14.74
C PRO A 251 -17.95 -0.88 -13.73
N ARG A 252 -18.06 -2.11 -13.23
CA ARG A 252 -19.05 -2.50 -12.22
C ARG A 252 -18.81 -1.79 -10.89
N LEU A 253 -17.55 -1.70 -10.46
CA LEU A 253 -17.14 -0.98 -9.24
C LEU A 253 -17.46 0.50 -9.31
N ARG A 254 -17.18 1.14 -10.44
CA ARG A 254 -17.53 2.55 -10.71
C ARG A 254 -19.03 2.79 -10.59
N ALA A 255 -19.82 1.97 -11.29
CA ALA A 255 -21.29 2.07 -11.24
C ALA A 255 -21.83 1.83 -9.83
N ALA A 256 -21.35 0.82 -9.12
CA ALA A 256 -21.78 0.50 -7.76
C ALA A 256 -21.37 1.59 -6.75
N THR A 257 -20.18 2.18 -6.91
CA THR A 257 -19.73 3.30 -6.07
C THR A 257 -20.59 4.53 -6.30
N ALA A 258 -20.88 4.89 -7.55
CA ALA A 258 -21.77 5.99 -7.89
C ALA A 258 -23.17 5.79 -7.30
N ALA A 259 -23.71 4.57 -7.40
CA ALA A 259 -25.00 4.22 -6.81
C ALA A 259 -24.98 4.32 -5.27
N SER A 260 -23.89 3.90 -4.62
CA SER A 260 -23.72 4.00 -3.16
C SER A 260 -23.66 5.46 -2.69
N LEU A 261 -23.00 6.34 -3.44
CA LEU A 261 -22.94 7.78 -3.15
C LEU A 261 -24.26 8.49 -3.44
N ASN A 262 -25.09 7.93 -4.31
CA ASN A 262 -26.47 8.36 -4.61
C ASN A 262 -26.60 9.89 -4.88
N GLY A 263 -25.60 10.49 -5.53
CA GLY A 263 -25.61 11.92 -5.84
C GLY A 263 -25.40 12.85 -4.65
N TYR A 264 -25.19 12.33 -3.44
CA TYR A 264 -24.98 13.16 -2.25
C TYR A 264 -23.71 14.00 -2.34
N VAL A 265 -22.65 13.44 -2.88
CA VAL A 265 -21.38 14.15 -3.13
C VAL A 265 -21.38 14.67 -4.57
N ALA A 266 -21.74 15.92 -4.76
CA ALA A 266 -21.81 16.58 -6.07
C ALA A 266 -20.46 17.24 -6.43
N LEU A 267 -19.38 16.48 -6.46
CA LEU A 267 -18.04 16.96 -6.85
C LEU A 267 -17.75 16.60 -8.31
N PRO A 268 -17.14 17.50 -9.12
CA PRO A 268 -16.82 17.20 -10.52
C PRO A 268 -16.00 15.92 -10.72
N ALA A 269 -15.05 15.64 -9.83
CA ALA A 269 -14.24 14.42 -9.88
C ALA A 269 -15.09 13.15 -9.65
N VAL A 270 -16.11 13.21 -8.81
CA VAL A 270 -17.03 12.08 -8.53
C VAL A 270 -18.07 11.93 -9.64
N ALA A 271 -18.39 13.00 -10.36
CA ALA A 271 -19.29 12.95 -11.51
C ALA A 271 -18.69 12.16 -12.69
N ASP A 272 -17.36 12.11 -12.79
CA ASP A 272 -16.64 11.30 -13.77
C ASP A 272 -15.91 10.14 -13.08
N MET A 273 -16.61 9.03 -12.90
CA MET A 273 -16.08 7.83 -12.27
C MET A 273 -14.90 7.23 -13.04
N ASP A 274 -14.76 7.49 -14.33
CA ASP A 274 -13.66 6.96 -15.14
C ASP A 274 -12.32 7.62 -14.82
N THR A 275 -12.35 8.88 -14.40
CA THR A 275 -11.17 9.60 -13.92
C THR A 275 -11.01 9.56 -12.40
N PHE A 276 -12.08 9.27 -11.67
CA PHE A 276 -12.05 9.20 -10.21
C PHE A 276 -11.53 7.88 -9.67
N ILE A 277 -11.97 6.75 -10.25
CA ILE A 277 -11.50 5.40 -9.88
C ILE A 277 -10.69 4.84 -11.06
N VAL A 278 -9.38 4.77 -10.90
CA VAL A 278 -8.46 4.41 -11.97
C VAL A 278 -7.56 3.23 -11.58
N PRO A 279 -7.10 2.42 -12.55
CA PRO A 279 -6.08 1.42 -12.27
C PRO A 279 -4.77 2.05 -11.85
N ALA A 280 -4.00 1.32 -11.02
CA ALA A 280 -2.63 1.67 -10.66
C ALA A 280 -1.73 1.72 -11.90
N ALA A 281 -0.94 2.78 -12.03
CA ALA A 281 -0.05 2.98 -13.18
C ALA A 281 1.32 2.30 -13.00
N LEU A 282 1.79 2.14 -11.77
CA LEU A 282 3.10 1.56 -11.46
C LEU A 282 3.06 0.03 -11.35
N GLY A 283 1.87 -0.57 -11.40
CA GLY A 283 1.69 -2.03 -11.38
C GLY A 283 2.40 -2.69 -10.19
N GLY A 284 3.19 -3.73 -10.47
CA GLY A 284 3.94 -4.46 -9.45
C GLY A 284 5.09 -3.68 -8.79
N ASN A 285 5.44 -2.50 -9.31
CA ASN A 285 6.50 -1.66 -8.76
C ASN A 285 5.97 -0.62 -7.75
N ALA A 286 4.66 -0.50 -7.57
CA ALA A 286 4.09 0.48 -6.64
C ALA A 286 4.61 0.32 -5.20
N GLY A 287 4.68 -0.91 -4.69
CA GLY A 287 5.19 -1.19 -3.35
C GLY A 287 6.69 -0.88 -3.18
N PRO A 288 7.59 -1.48 -4.00
CA PRO A 288 9.03 -1.19 -3.92
C PRO A 288 9.37 0.30 -4.12
N LEU A 289 8.73 0.95 -5.10
CA LEU A 289 8.91 2.40 -5.32
C LEU A 289 8.32 3.23 -4.18
N GLY A 290 7.25 2.75 -3.55
CA GLY A 290 6.71 3.33 -2.34
C GLY A 290 7.72 3.34 -1.20
N ALA A 291 8.40 2.23 -1.00
CA ALA A 291 9.50 2.16 -0.05
C ALA A 291 10.61 3.18 -0.41
N VAL A 292 10.95 3.35 -1.69
CA VAL A 292 11.91 4.40 -2.10
C VAL A 292 11.43 5.80 -1.70
N VAL A 293 10.15 6.11 -1.88
CA VAL A 293 9.59 7.41 -1.44
C VAL A 293 9.73 7.60 0.07
N LEU A 294 9.41 6.58 0.86
CA LEU A 294 9.56 6.63 2.32
C LEU A 294 11.01 6.90 2.74
N GLY A 295 11.98 6.26 2.09
CA GLY A 295 13.40 6.51 2.32
C GLY A 295 13.83 7.94 1.92
N GLN A 296 13.31 8.47 0.82
CA GLN A 296 13.56 9.85 0.39
C GLN A 296 12.99 10.87 1.41
N MET A 297 11.81 10.60 1.98
CA MET A 297 11.21 11.43 3.02
C MET A 297 12.09 11.43 4.28
N ALA A 298 12.51 10.27 4.77
CA ALA A 298 13.39 10.16 5.94
C ALA A 298 14.72 10.89 5.75
N LEU A 299 15.30 10.83 4.53
CA LEU A 299 16.51 11.57 4.19
C LEU A 299 16.29 13.08 4.22
N ALA A 300 15.15 13.56 3.72
CA ALA A 300 14.80 14.98 3.73
C ALA A 300 14.56 15.49 5.16
N ASP A 301 13.84 14.75 5.98
CA ASP A 301 13.56 15.11 7.38
C ASP A 301 14.86 15.20 8.20
N ARG A 302 15.80 14.26 8.03
CA ARG A 302 17.12 14.31 8.67
C ARG A 302 17.93 15.54 8.27
N ARG A 303 17.89 15.90 6.98
CA ARG A 303 18.60 17.12 6.48
C ARG A 303 18.00 18.40 7.05
N SER A 304 16.68 18.47 7.14
CA SER A 304 15.95 19.59 7.72
C SER A 304 16.27 19.76 9.21
N ALA A 305 16.27 18.66 9.99
CA ALA A 305 16.66 18.67 11.39
C ALA A 305 18.10 19.11 11.59
N ALA A 306 19.04 18.65 10.76
CA ALA A 306 20.44 19.06 10.82
C ALA A 306 20.64 20.56 10.50
N ALA A 307 19.88 21.09 9.54
CA ALA A 307 19.93 22.51 9.18
C ALA A 307 19.41 23.41 10.32
N ILE A 308 18.33 23.00 11.00
CA ILE A 308 17.77 23.73 12.16
C ILE A 308 18.75 23.69 13.33
N ALA A 309 19.46 22.58 13.57
CA ALA A 309 20.44 22.48 14.66
C ALA A 309 21.74 23.25 14.40
N ALA A 310 22.01 23.66 13.18
CA ALA A 310 23.23 24.38 12.79
C ALA A 310 23.05 25.93 12.67
N GLY A 311 21.80 26.42 12.74
CA GLY A 311 21.45 27.85 12.67
C GLY A 311 21.03 28.41 14.01
#